data_cd3b4a3f171b23afad0f42a66f83ee88
#
_entry.id   cd3b4a3f171b23afad0f42a66f83ee88
#
_cell.length_a   1.000
_cell.length_b   1.000
_cell.length_c   1.000
_cell.angle_alpha   90.00
_cell.angle_beta   90.00
_cell.angle_gamma   90.00
#
_symmetry.space_group_name_H-M   'P 1'
#
loop_
_entity.id
_entity.type
_entity.pdbx_description
1 polymer ?
#
loop_
_entity_poly.entity_id
_entity_poly.type
_entity_poly.pdbx_seq_one_letter_code
_entity_poly.pdbx_strand_id
1 'polypeptide(L)'
;MDEDDLYSDAYNDFLSAIWGEGYLSPGGPEEVARILEGLDLTGARVLDIGCGTGGIAVTLVKEHGAAHVTGIDIEGPACATATQRAEEQGLSDRITIRQVKPGPLDFADNSFDVVFSKDSIIHVHDKEALAADVFRVLQPGGWFSASDWLISHDG
;
A
#
# COMPACT_ATOMS: atom_id res chain seq x y z
N MET A 1 -15.30 2.52 -20.96
CA MET A 1 -15.20 2.60 -19.50
C MET A 1 -14.19 3.69 -19.22
N ASP A 2 -14.66 4.82 -18.69
CA ASP A 2 -13.79 5.94 -18.35
C ASP A 2 -12.91 5.56 -17.16
N GLU A 3 -11.70 6.16 -17.04
CA GLU A 3 -10.79 5.89 -15.92
C GLU A 3 -11.45 6.15 -14.56
N ASP A 4 -12.43 7.04 -14.49
CA ASP A 4 -13.20 7.34 -13.29
C ASP A 4 -14.15 6.19 -12.84
N ASP A 5 -14.50 5.26 -13.73
CA ASP A 5 -15.35 4.10 -13.42
C ASP A 5 -14.57 2.92 -12.81
N LEU A 6 -13.24 2.90 -12.98
CA LEU A 6 -12.39 1.80 -12.52
C LEU A 6 -12.28 1.67 -10.98
N TYR A 7 -12.59 2.74 -10.26
CA TYR A 7 -12.49 2.79 -8.80
C TYR A 7 -13.80 3.28 -8.14
N SER A 8 -14.94 3.05 -8.80
CA SER A 8 -16.24 3.30 -8.17
C SER A 8 -16.44 2.39 -6.96
N ASP A 9 -17.22 2.85 -5.98
CA ASP A 9 -17.53 2.06 -4.77
C ASP A 9 -18.07 0.67 -5.12
N ALA A 10 -18.95 0.58 -6.14
CA ALA A 10 -19.50 -0.69 -6.60
C ALA A 10 -18.44 -1.63 -7.20
N TYR A 11 -17.44 -1.08 -7.90
CA TYR A 11 -16.33 -1.85 -8.44
C TYR A 11 -15.38 -2.32 -7.33
N ASN A 12 -15.09 -1.47 -6.37
CA ASN A 12 -14.29 -1.82 -5.20
C ASN A 12 -14.97 -2.90 -4.34
N ASP A 13 -16.28 -2.83 -4.17
CA ASP A 13 -17.08 -3.87 -3.48
C ASP A 13 -17.01 -5.20 -4.23
N PHE A 14 -17.11 -5.16 -5.56
CA PHE A 14 -16.98 -6.35 -6.40
C PHE A 14 -15.57 -6.98 -6.29
N LEU A 15 -14.52 -6.18 -6.34
CA LEU A 15 -13.15 -6.66 -6.17
C LEU A 15 -12.92 -7.24 -4.77
N SER A 16 -13.45 -6.58 -3.73
CA SER A 16 -13.37 -7.06 -2.36
C SER A 16 -14.09 -8.39 -2.17
N ALA A 17 -15.20 -8.61 -2.87
CA ALA A 17 -15.91 -9.88 -2.85
C ALA A 17 -15.10 -11.04 -3.49
N ILE A 18 -14.28 -10.71 -4.50
CA ILE A 18 -13.44 -11.71 -5.20
C ILE A 18 -12.10 -11.93 -4.46
N TRP A 19 -11.44 -10.87 -4.05
CA TRP A 19 -10.06 -10.90 -3.55
C TRP A 19 -9.95 -10.87 -2.03
N GLY A 20 -11.04 -10.64 -1.33
CA GLY A 20 -11.08 -10.47 0.11
C GLY A 20 -11.33 -9.02 0.51
N GLU A 21 -11.91 -8.84 1.69
CA GLU A 21 -12.30 -7.53 2.21
C GLU A 21 -11.12 -6.56 2.29
N GLY A 22 -11.23 -5.43 1.60
CA GLY A 22 -10.20 -4.41 1.54
C GLY A 22 -9.09 -4.66 0.51
N TYR A 23 -9.23 -5.68 -0.34
CA TYR A 23 -8.27 -5.98 -1.39
C TYR A 23 -8.84 -5.65 -2.77
N LEU A 24 -8.07 -4.92 -3.57
CA LEU A 24 -8.44 -4.49 -4.92
C LEU A 24 -7.65 -5.24 -6.02
N SER A 25 -6.81 -6.20 -5.63
CA SER A 25 -6.00 -6.99 -6.54
C SER A 25 -5.82 -8.42 -6.03
N PRO A 26 -5.40 -9.36 -6.92
CA PRO A 26 -5.32 -10.79 -6.60
C PRO A 26 -4.43 -11.14 -5.40
N GLY A 27 -4.78 -12.21 -4.71
CA GLY A 27 -3.94 -12.92 -3.74
C GLY A 27 -4.16 -12.55 -2.28
N GLY A 28 -4.85 -11.45 -1.97
CA GLY A 28 -5.21 -11.08 -0.60
C GLY A 28 -4.05 -11.15 0.41
N PRO A 29 -4.32 -11.57 1.66
CA PRO A 29 -3.31 -11.69 2.71
C PRO A 29 -2.18 -12.67 2.39
N GLU A 30 -2.44 -13.71 1.60
CA GLU A 30 -1.44 -14.70 1.21
C GLU A 30 -0.36 -14.09 0.31
N GLU A 31 -0.75 -13.23 -0.61
CA GLU A 31 0.21 -12.53 -1.47
C GLU A 31 1.04 -11.51 -0.69
N VAL A 32 0.43 -10.81 0.28
CA VAL A 32 1.17 -9.94 1.21
C VAL A 32 2.24 -10.74 1.94
N ALA A 33 1.89 -11.91 2.48
CA ALA A 33 2.84 -12.78 3.16
C ALA A 33 3.98 -13.23 2.24
N ARG A 34 3.68 -13.52 0.98
CA ARG A 34 4.68 -13.90 -0.03
C ARG A 34 5.64 -12.75 -0.36
N ILE A 35 5.13 -11.54 -0.53
CA ILE A 35 5.96 -10.34 -0.77
C ILE A 35 6.90 -10.08 0.42
N LEU A 36 6.47 -10.40 1.62
CA LEU A 36 7.23 -10.19 2.85
C LEU A 36 8.07 -11.40 3.30
N GLU A 37 8.15 -12.44 2.47
CA GLU A 37 8.89 -13.65 2.82
C GLU A 37 10.35 -13.33 3.22
N GLY A 38 10.73 -13.75 4.40
CA GLY A 38 12.06 -13.49 4.96
C GLY A 38 12.23 -12.13 5.67
N LEU A 39 11.17 -11.30 5.71
CA LEU A 39 11.18 -10.03 6.45
C LEU A 39 10.37 -10.15 7.74
N ASP A 40 10.92 -9.65 8.82
CA ASP A 40 10.22 -9.48 10.10
C ASP A 40 9.79 -8.02 10.27
N LEU A 41 8.48 -7.78 10.26
CA LEU A 41 7.90 -6.45 10.41
C LEU A 41 7.57 -6.11 11.87
N THR A 42 7.86 -6.98 12.82
CA THR A 42 7.55 -6.73 14.24
C THR A 42 8.18 -5.43 14.72
N GLY A 43 7.34 -4.52 15.17
CA GLY A 43 7.78 -3.20 15.64
C GLY A 43 8.19 -2.22 14.53
N ALA A 44 8.02 -2.57 13.26
CA ALA A 44 8.43 -1.74 12.13
C ALA A 44 7.46 -0.59 11.87
N ARG A 45 8.01 0.52 11.39
CA ARG A 45 7.27 1.62 10.77
C ARG A 45 7.24 1.38 9.27
N VAL A 46 6.05 1.21 8.72
CA VAL A 46 5.84 0.82 7.32
C VAL A 46 5.15 1.93 6.54
N LEU A 47 5.65 2.24 5.35
CA LEU A 47 4.94 3.01 4.34
C LEU A 47 4.34 2.05 3.32
N ASP A 48 3.03 2.12 3.13
CA ASP A 48 2.30 1.38 2.09
C ASP A 48 1.93 2.30 0.94
N ILE A 49 2.61 2.16 -0.18
CA ILE A 49 2.39 2.99 -1.38
C ILE A 49 1.29 2.36 -2.23
N GLY A 50 0.21 3.12 -2.44
CA GLY A 50 -0.97 2.64 -3.13
C GLY A 50 -1.82 1.75 -2.23
N CYS A 51 -2.19 2.25 -1.06
CA CYS A 51 -2.84 1.47 0.00
C CYS A 51 -4.29 1.06 -0.32
N GLY A 52 -4.90 1.62 -1.35
CA GLY A 52 -6.27 1.31 -1.75
C GLY A 52 -7.26 1.45 -0.61
N THR A 53 -8.10 0.45 -0.40
CA THR A 53 -9.14 0.43 0.63
C THR A 53 -8.69 -0.10 1.99
N GLY A 54 -7.40 -0.27 2.19
CA GLY A 54 -6.79 -0.49 3.51
C GLY A 54 -6.68 -1.93 4.01
N GLY A 55 -7.05 -2.92 3.20
CA GLY A 55 -6.90 -4.32 3.59
C GLY A 55 -5.45 -4.71 3.87
N ILE A 56 -4.51 -4.23 3.05
CA ILE A 56 -3.07 -4.45 3.23
C ILE A 56 -2.60 -3.84 4.56
N ALA A 57 -2.92 -2.58 4.83
CA ALA A 57 -2.50 -1.91 6.06
C ALA A 57 -2.95 -2.68 7.32
N VAL A 58 -4.20 -3.15 7.33
CA VAL A 58 -4.73 -3.98 8.42
C VAL A 58 -3.95 -5.29 8.54
N THR A 59 -3.68 -5.96 7.43
CA THR A 59 -2.90 -7.20 7.41
C THR A 59 -1.47 -6.99 7.92
N LEU A 60 -0.80 -5.92 7.50
CA LEU A 60 0.56 -5.60 7.97
C LEU A 60 0.63 -5.43 9.49
N VAL A 61 -0.40 -4.82 10.09
CA VAL A 61 -0.47 -4.66 11.54
C VAL A 61 -0.85 -5.97 12.24
N LYS A 62 -1.94 -6.62 11.81
CA LYS A 62 -2.51 -7.76 12.54
C LYS A 62 -1.73 -9.05 12.35
N GLU A 63 -1.28 -9.32 11.14
CA GLU A 63 -0.64 -10.59 10.79
C GLU A 63 0.89 -10.51 10.78
N HIS A 64 1.46 -9.33 10.55
CA HIS A 64 2.90 -9.15 10.44
C HIS A 64 3.53 -8.30 11.55
N GLY A 65 2.72 -7.77 12.49
CA GLY A 65 3.20 -7.11 13.69
C GLY A 65 3.79 -5.71 13.50
N ALA A 66 3.53 -5.05 12.38
CA ALA A 66 3.96 -3.67 12.17
C ALA A 66 3.49 -2.77 13.32
N ALA A 67 4.37 -1.92 13.83
CA ALA A 67 4.02 -0.99 14.90
C ALA A 67 3.12 0.12 14.38
N HIS A 68 3.43 0.66 13.20
CA HIS A 68 2.64 1.68 12.55
C HIS A 68 2.72 1.54 11.03
N VAL A 69 1.59 1.65 10.36
CA VAL A 69 1.50 1.71 8.90
C VAL A 69 0.96 3.06 8.47
N THR A 70 1.70 3.73 7.61
CA THR A 70 1.23 4.92 6.89
C THR A 70 0.89 4.49 5.47
N GLY A 71 -0.40 4.50 5.14
CA GLY A 71 -0.88 4.20 3.78
C GLY A 71 -1.10 5.48 3.00
N ILE A 72 -0.65 5.52 1.76
CA ILE A 72 -0.87 6.64 0.85
C ILE A 72 -1.52 6.15 -0.44
N ASP A 73 -2.45 6.94 -0.94
CA ASP A 73 -3.11 6.73 -2.23
C ASP A 73 -3.53 8.06 -2.84
N ILE A 74 -3.67 8.10 -4.15
CA ILE A 74 -4.16 9.29 -4.87
C ILE A 74 -5.69 9.35 -4.91
N GLU A 75 -6.35 8.22 -4.70
CA GLU A 75 -7.81 8.08 -4.77
C GLU A 75 -8.48 8.43 -3.43
N GLY A 76 -9.15 9.59 -3.39
CA GLY A 76 -9.83 10.06 -2.18
C GLY A 76 -10.85 9.09 -1.61
N PRO A 77 -11.78 8.53 -2.41
CA PRO A 77 -12.75 7.54 -1.93
C PRO A 77 -12.11 6.29 -1.33
N ALA A 78 -11.03 5.78 -1.93
CA ALA A 78 -10.29 4.64 -1.39
C ALA A 78 -9.66 4.98 -0.03
N CYS A 79 -9.05 6.16 0.09
CA CYS A 79 -8.50 6.64 1.37
C CYS A 79 -9.56 6.78 2.46
N ALA A 80 -10.76 7.26 2.13
CA ALA A 80 -11.86 7.35 3.08
C ALA A 80 -12.30 5.96 3.58
N THR A 81 -12.42 5.00 2.67
CA THR A 81 -12.74 3.60 3.00
C THR A 81 -11.62 2.97 3.84
N ALA A 82 -10.37 3.20 3.51
CA ALA A 82 -9.22 2.70 4.27
C ALA A 82 -9.19 3.24 5.70
N THR A 83 -9.49 4.53 5.87
CA THR A 83 -9.58 5.16 7.20
C THR A 83 -10.71 4.56 8.02
N GLN A 84 -11.89 4.40 7.42
CA GLN A 84 -13.03 3.76 8.08
C GLN A 84 -12.72 2.33 8.48
N ARG A 85 -12.06 1.56 7.62
CA ARG A 85 -11.65 0.18 7.92
C ARG A 85 -10.70 0.12 9.12
N ALA A 86 -9.72 1.02 9.20
CA ALA A 86 -8.82 1.10 10.33
C ALA A 86 -9.57 1.40 11.64
N GLU A 87 -10.55 2.31 11.61
CA GLU A 87 -11.41 2.63 12.75
C GLU A 87 -12.23 1.43 13.18
N GLU A 88 -12.91 0.75 12.26
CA GLU A 88 -13.74 -0.43 12.53
C GLU A 88 -12.93 -1.60 13.11
N GLN A 89 -11.67 -1.72 12.72
CA GLN A 89 -10.74 -2.72 13.24
C GLN A 89 -10.06 -2.32 14.56
N GLY A 90 -10.33 -1.12 15.07
CA GLY A 90 -9.72 -0.60 16.30
C GLY A 90 -8.23 -0.26 16.14
N LEU A 91 -7.80 0.11 14.94
CA LEU A 91 -6.39 0.33 14.57
C LEU A 91 -6.05 1.79 14.24
N SER A 92 -6.92 2.74 14.61
CA SER A 92 -6.70 4.17 14.28
C SER A 92 -5.41 4.76 14.88
N ASP A 93 -4.88 4.17 15.94
CA ASP A 93 -3.61 4.55 16.56
C ASP A 93 -2.39 3.91 15.88
N ARG A 94 -2.60 2.91 15.03
CA ARG A 94 -1.53 2.15 14.35
C ARG A 94 -1.58 2.27 12.83
N ILE A 95 -2.61 2.87 12.27
CA ILE A 95 -2.77 3.08 10.82
C ILE A 95 -3.12 4.54 10.57
N THR A 96 -2.31 5.19 9.75
CA THR A 96 -2.57 6.55 9.24
C THR A 96 -2.74 6.47 7.73
N ILE A 97 -3.85 7.00 7.22
CA ILE A 97 -4.12 7.05 5.78
C ILE A 97 -4.04 8.50 5.31
N ARG A 98 -3.33 8.73 4.21
CA ARG A 98 -3.18 10.05 3.60
C ARG A 98 -3.49 9.99 2.12
N GLN A 99 -4.42 10.81 1.67
CA GLN A 99 -4.54 11.10 0.25
C GLN A 99 -3.37 11.98 -0.19
N VAL A 100 -2.71 11.62 -1.27
CA VAL A 100 -1.57 12.35 -1.84
C VAL A 100 -1.83 12.70 -3.30
N LYS A 101 -1.03 13.62 -3.83
CA LYS A 101 -0.97 13.88 -5.28
C LYS A 101 0.20 13.11 -5.87
N PRO A 102 0.13 12.76 -7.19
CA PRO A 102 1.30 12.24 -7.90
C PRO A 102 2.50 13.18 -7.73
N GLY A 103 3.66 12.63 -7.43
CA GLY A 103 4.88 13.41 -7.23
C GLY A 103 5.75 12.88 -6.10
N PRO A 104 6.68 13.71 -5.60
CA PRO A 104 7.60 13.32 -4.54
C PRO A 104 6.90 12.87 -3.26
N LEU A 105 7.51 11.92 -2.54
CA LEU A 105 7.04 11.49 -1.23
C LEU A 105 7.29 12.59 -0.18
N ASP A 106 6.21 13.10 0.39
CA ASP A 106 6.27 14.15 1.43
C ASP A 106 6.45 13.55 2.82
N PHE A 107 7.61 12.95 3.02
CA PHE A 107 8.06 12.41 4.31
C PHE A 107 9.51 12.79 4.54
N ALA A 108 9.88 12.93 5.82
CA ALA A 108 11.25 13.18 6.20
C ALA A 108 12.18 11.99 5.84
N ASP A 109 13.46 12.26 5.70
CA ASP A 109 14.48 11.24 5.53
C ASP A 109 14.42 10.22 6.69
N ASN A 110 14.70 8.95 6.39
CA ASN A 110 14.80 7.90 7.41
C ASN A 110 13.54 7.74 8.29
N SER A 111 12.35 7.92 7.70
CA SER A 111 11.07 7.85 8.43
C SER A 111 10.53 6.43 8.59
N PHE A 112 10.96 5.49 7.75
CA PHE A 112 10.39 4.15 7.67
C PHE A 112 11.45 3.07 7.75
N ASP A 113 11.08 1.94 8.32
CA ASP A 113 11.90 0.72 8.36
C ASP A 113 11.65 -0.15 7.13
N VAL A 114 10.42 -0.12 6.62
CA VAL A 114 9.98 -0.86 5.42
C VAL A 114 9.11 0.04 4.57
N VAL A 115 9.33 0.03 3.27
CA VAL A 115 8.40 0.54 2.26
C VAL A 115 7.82 -0.67 1.54
N PHE A 116 6.50 -0.75 1.50
CA PHE A 116 5.74 -1.82 0.87
C PHE A 116 4.91 -1.26 -0.29
N SER A 117 4.78 -2.01 -1.36
CA SER A 117 3.83 -1.69 -2.42
C SER A 117 3.37 -2.96 -3.14
N LYS A 118 2.08 -3.04 -3.43
CA LYS A 118 1.49 -4.13 -4.19
C LYS A 118 0.63 -3.58 -5.31
N ASP A 119 0.99 -3.92 -6.54
CA ASP A 119 0.23 -3.61 -7.77
C ASP A 119 -0.07 -2.10 -7.97
N SER A 120 0.84 -1.21 -7.58
CA SER A 120 0.63 0.24 -7.65
C SER A 120 1.73 1.00 -8.39
N ILE A 121 2.96 0.48 -8.39
CA ILE A 121 4.11 1.18 -8.98
C ILE A 121 3.99 1.30 -10.50
N ILE A 122 3.29 0.37 -11.13
CA ILE A 122 3.04 0.40 -12.58
C ILE A 122 2.40 1.72 -13.03
N HIS A 123 1.62 2.37 -12.17
CA HIS A 123 0.95 3.64 -12.45
C HIS A 123 1.83 4.87 -12.19
N VAL A 124 3.02 4.71 -11.64
CA VAL A 124 3.95 5.81 -11.39
C VAL A 124 4.74 6.12 -12.66
N HIS A 125 4.66 7.35 -13.14
CA HIS A 125 5.32 7.76 -14.38
C HIS A 125 6.84 7.79 -14.25
N ASP A 126 7.36 8.40 -13.18
CA ASP A 126 8.80 8.50 -12.92
C ASP A 126 9.24 7.51 -11.86
N LYS A 127 9.56 6.31 -12.28
CA LYS A 127 9.98 5.23 -11.38
C LYS A 127 11.38 5.45 -10.79
N GLU A 128 12.24 6.16 -11.49
CA GLU A 128 13.58 6.51 -10.98
C GLU A 128 13.48 7.51 -9.84
N ALA A 129 12.65 8.54 -9.99
CA ALA A 129 12.38 9.49 -8.91
C ALA A 129 11.72 8.80 -7.70
N LEU A 130 10.78 7.89 -7.93
CA LEU A 130 10.18 7.10 -6.86
C LEU A 130 11.23 6.26 -6.13
N ALA A 131 12.10 5.56 -6.85
CA ALA A 131 13.15 4.74 -6.25
C ALA A 131 14.10 5.58 -5.38
N ALA A 132 14.49 6.77 -5.85
CA ALA A 132 15.31 7.71 -5.08
C ALA A 132 14.60 8.18 -3.80
N ASP A 133 13.30 8.49 -3.89
CA ASP A 133 12.50 8.89 -2.75
C ASP A 133 12.32 7.75 -1.73
N VAL A 134 12.06 6.55 -2.21
CA VAL A 134 11.95 5.36 -1.34
C VAL A 134 13.28 5.14 -0.58
N PHE A 135 14.40 5.22 -1.27
CA PHE A 135 15.71 5.13 -0.63
C PHE A 135 15.92 6.21 0.43
N ARG A 136 15.50 7.43 0.15
CA ARG A 136 15.60 8.57 1.06
C ARG A 136 14.77 8.40 2.34
N VAL A 137 13.52 7.96 2.21
CA VAL A 137 12.60 7.82 3.35
C VAL A 137 12.86 6.56 4.18
N LEU A 138 13.57 5.58 3.64
CA LEU A 138 14.00 4.39 4.37
C LEU A 138 15.16 4.71 5.32
N GLN A 139 15.11 4.11 6.51
CA GLN A 139 16.27 4.10 7.37
C GLN A 139 17.40 3.24 6.79
N PRO A 140 18.68 3.53 7.14
CA PRO A 140 19.78 2.62 6.83
C PRO A 140 19.46 1.20 7.29
N GLY A 141 19.60 0.23 6.40
CA GLY A 141 19.23 -1.16 6.64
C GLY A 141 17.75 -1.48 6.46
N GLY A 142 16.93 -0.51 6.06
CA GLY A 142 15.53 -0.72 5.72
C GLY A 142 15.33 -1.49 4.42
N TRP A 143 14.10 -1.92 4.19
CA TRP A 143 13.72 -2.75 3.03
C TRP A 143 12.65 -2.08 2.19
N PHE A 144 12.81 -2.18 0.89
CA PHE A 144 11.72 -1.95 -0.08
C PHE A 144 11.25 -3.30 -0.62
N SER A 145 10.03 -3.67 -0.27
CA SER A 145 9.42 -4.92 -0.70
C SER A 145 8.17 -4.64 -1.51
N ALA A 146 8.16 -5.10 -2.75
CA ALA A 146 7.08 -4.79 -3.68
C ALA A 146 6.81 -5.94 -4.66
N SER A 147 5.59 -6.01 -5.14
CA SER A 147 5.22 -6.77 -6.33
C SER A 147 4.41 -5.90 -7.29
N ASP A 148 4.53 -6.19 -8.58
CA ASP A 148 3.79 -5.47 -9.61
C ASP A 148 3.65 -6.28 -10.89
N TRP A 149 2.80 -5.79 -11.78
CA TRP A 149 2.61 -6.36 -13.10
C TRP A 149 3.74 -5.95 -14.02
N LEU A 150 4.29 -6.91 -14.75
CA LEU A 150 5.26 -6.66 -15.80
C LEU A 150 4.59 -6.73 -17.17
N ILE A 151 4.85 -5.75 -17.99
CA ILE A 151 4.43 -5.76 -19.39
C ILE A 151 5.58 -6.32 -20.21
N SER A 152 5.32 -7.46 -20.87
CA SER A 152 6.27 -8.00 -21.84
C SER A 152 6.29 -7.10 -23.08
N HIS A 153 7.51 -6.72 -23.52
CA HIS A 153 7.70 -5.99 -24.77
C HIS A 153 7.73 -6.88 -26.01
N ASP A 154 7.59 -8.19 -25.83
CA ASP A 154 7.59 -9.20 -26.88
C ASP A 154 6.17 -9.53 -27.33
N GLY A 155 5.42 -8.49 -27.62
CA GLY A 155 4.05 -8.61 -28.12
C GLY A 155 3.90 -7.99 -29.48
#